data_6d3181dab245cc2f7b490217569dedfd
#
_entry.id   6d3181dab245cc2f7b490217569dedfd
#
_cell.length_a   1.000
_cell.length_b   1.000
_cell.length_c   1.000
_cell.angle_alpha   90.00
_cell.angle_beta   90.00
_cell.angle_gamma   90.00
#
_symmetry.space_group_name_H-M   'P 1'
#
loop_
_entity.id
_entity.type
_entity.pdbx_description
1 polymer ?
#
loop_
_entity_poly.entity_id
_entity_poly.type
_entity_poly.pdbx_seq_one_letter_code
_entity_poly.pdbx_strand_id
1 'polypeptide(L)'
;MSGMDNGWETSADAWIADMGEHGDFGRRYVLDPVMLPRALRQKPKKVLDVGCGEGRFCRMLRRQGLEVTGIDPTPALIAAARARDKAGNYARATAELLPFANEAFDLVVSYLSLIDIPDIQAAIPEMARVLRPGGSLLIANLNSFNTACVNTGWIKGSDGQRLYYPIDNYLQESATWIEYRGIRVINHHRPMSTYLRALLDAGLHLTFFDEPVPSTNAPAAKARGYGRVPWFLVMEWVKPA
;
A
#
# COMPACT_ATOMS: atom_id res chain seq x y z
N MET A 1 4.00 -14.86 20.94
CA MET A 1 2.95 -13.86 21.25
C MET A 1 1.93 -13.95 20.13
N SER A 2 0.67 -14.29 20.43
CA SER A 2 -0.40 -14.27 19.43
C SER A 2 -0.60 -12.81 19.05
N GLY A 3 -0.20 -12.43 17.84
CA GLY A 3 -0.52 -11.11 17.28
C GLY A 3 -2.03 -10.92 17.35
N MET A 4 -2.49 -9.70 17.68
CA MET A 4 -3.92 -9.36 17.63
C MET A 4 -4.44 -9.70 16.24
N ASP A 5 -5.58 -10.39 16.18
CA ASP A 5 -6.25 -10.68 14.93
C ASP A 5 -6.59 -9.34 14.25
N ASN A 6 -5.97 -9.08 13.12
CA ASN A 6 -6.20 -7.86 12.32
C ASN A 6 -7.24 -8.10 11.20
N GLY A 7 -7.82 -9.30 11.14
CA GLY A 7 -8.87 -9.71 10.20
C GLY A 7 -8.37 -10.16 8.83
N TRP A 8 -7.09 -10.05 8.51
CA TRP A 8 -6.58 -10.39 7.18
C TRP A 8 -6.65 -11.87 6.85
N GLU A 9 -6.37 -12.77 7.83
CA GLU A 9 -6.44 -14.21 7.59
C GLU A 9 -7.88 -14.66 7.29
N THR A 10 -8.85 -14.16 8.03
CA THR A 10 -10.27 -14.50 7.84
C THR A 10 -10.88 -13.82 6.61
N SER A 11 -10.32 -12.71 6.15
CA SER A 11 -10.78 -11.94 4.98
C SER A 11 -10.06 -12.30 3.68
N ALA A 12 -9.04 -13.17 3.74
CA ALA A 12 -8.15 -13.43 2.61
C ALA A 12 -8.90 -13.88 1.35
N ASP A 13 -9.81 -14.84 1.46
CA ASP A 13 -10.57 -15.36 0.30
C ASP A 13 -11.46 -14.28 -0.32
N ALA A 14 -12.18 -13.50 0.51
CA ALA A 14 -13.02 -12.41 0.04
C ALA A 14 -12.19 -11.32 -0.65
N TRP A 15 -11.02 -10.98 -0.08
CA TRP A 15 -10.10 -10.00 -0.67
C TRP A 15 -9.50 -10.50 -1.98
N ILE A 16 -9.07 -11.77 -2.06
CA ILE A 16 -8.54 -12.39 -3.27
C ILE A 16 -9.60 -12.38 -4.39
N ALA A 17 -10.86 -12.64 -4.04
CA ALA A 17 -11.97 -12.60 -5.01
C ALA A 17 -12.27 -11.17 -5.49
N ASP A 18 -12.24 -10.16 -4.60
CA ASP A 18 -12.47 -8.75 -4.95
C ASP A 18 -11.34 -8.18 -5.82
N MET A 19 -10.09 -8.56 -5.55
CA MET A 19 -8.93 -8.16 -6.34
C MET A 19 -8.91 -8.80 -7.74
N GLY A 20 -9.38 -10.02 -7.88
CA GLY A 20 -9.32 -10.74 -9.15
C GLY A 20 -7.90 -10.78 -9.73
N GLU A 21 -7.81 -10.74 -11.06
CA GLU A 21 -6.50 -10.74 -11.75
C GLU A 21 -5.89 -9.35 -11.90
N HIS A 22 -6.73 -8.32 -12.01
CA HIS A 22 -6.31 -6.97 -12.40
C HIS A 22 -6.33 -5.94 -11.26
N GLY A 23 -6.78 -6.31 -10.08
CA GLY A 23 -6.98 -5.40 -8.96
C GLY A 23 -8.30 -4.64 -9.03
N ASP A 24 -8.66 -4.00 -7.94
CA ASP A 24 -9.84 -3.14 -7.84
C ASP A 24 -9.70 -1.86 -8.69
N PHE A 25 -10.74 -1.02 -8.68
CA PHE A 25 -10.74 0.23 -9.42
C PHE A 25 -9.57 1.16 -9.04
N GLY A 26 -9.29 1.28 -7.73
CA GLY A 26 -8.23 2.15 -7.22
C GLY A 26 -6.85 1.69 -7.70
N ARG A 27 -6.57 0.40 -7.62
CA ARG A 27 -5.32 -0.17 -8.11
C ARG A 27 -5.19 -0.02 -9.62
N ARG A 28 -6.19 -0.50 -10.36
CA ARG A 28 -6.12 -0.58 -11.83
C ARG A 28 -6.06 0.78 -12.51
N TYR A 29 -6.86 1.75 -12.07
CA TYR A 29 -7.07 2.99 -12.79
C TYR A 29 -6.43 4.22 -12.14
N VAL A 30 -5.97 4.12 -10.89
CA VAL A 30 -5.37 5.25 -10.17
C VAL A 30 -3.91 4.96 -9.83
N LEU A 31 -3.62 3.84 -9.19
CA LEU A 31 -2.30 3.57 -8.65
C LEU A 31 -1.35 2.88 -9.63
N ASP A 32 -1.77 1.81 -10.32
CA ASP A 32 -0.90 1.10 -11.27
C ASP A 32 -0.31 2.01 -12.36
N PRO A 33 -1.07 2.97 -12.92
CA PRO A 33 -0.53 3.92 -13.90
C PRO A 33 0.62 4.78 -13.40
N VAL A 34 0.74 4.97 -12.08
CA VAL A 34 1.83 5.72 -11.45
C VAL A 34 2.88 4.79 -10.88
N MET A 35 2.48 3.77 -10.11
CA MET A 35 3.36 2.88 -9.37
C MET A 35 4.29 2.07 -10.28
N LEU A 36 3.75 1.47 -11.36
CA LEU A 36 4.56 0.63 -12.24
C LEU A 36 5.65 1.42 -12.99
N PRO A 37 5.36 2.55 -13.67
CA PRO A 37 6.42 3.36 -14.29
C PRO A 37 7.45 3.87 -13.28
N ARG A 38 7.02 4.25 -12.07
CA ARG A 38 7.92 4.70 -11.01
C ARG A 38 8.85 3.58 -10.54
N ALA A 39 8.32 2.40 -10.30
CA ALA A 39 9.11 1.23 -9.90
C ALA A 39 10.19 0.88 -10.93
N LEU A 40 9.95 1.13 -12.20
CA LEU A 40 10.89 0.82 -13.30
C LEU A 40 11.89 1.92 -13.59
N ARG A 41 11.67 3.16 -13.11
CA ARG A 41 12.41 4.35 -13.51
C ARG A 41 13.92 4.24 -13.28
N GLN A 42 14.34 3.71 -12.14
CA GLN A 42 15.75 3.56 -11.78
C GLN A 42 16.35 2.23 -12.24
N LYS A 43 15.61 1.42 -13.02
CA LYS A 43 16.02 0.10 -13.49
C LYS A 43 16.53 -0.81 -12.36
N PRO A 44 15.77 -0.95 -11.26
CA PRO A 44 16.19 -1.80 -10.15
C PRO A 44 16.34 -3.24 -10.65
N LYS A 45 17.19 -4.02 -10.00
CA LYS A 45 17.33 -5.47 -10.27
C LYS A 45 16.60 -6.27 -9.20
N LYS A 46 16.84 -5.95 -7.93
CA LYS A 46 16.27 -6.65 -6.77
C LYS A 46 15.22 -5.79 -6.09
N VAL A 47 14.02 -6.31 -6.00
CA VAL A 47 12.86 -5.61 -5.44
C VAL A 47 12.27 -6.40 -4.28
N LEU A 48 11.95 -5.72 -3.18
CA LEU A 48 11.14 -6.24 -2.07
C LEU A 48 9.76 -5.58 -2.09
N ASP A 49 8.70 -6.39 -2.10
CA ASP A 49 7.31 -5.93 -1.93
C ASP A 49 6.84 -6.28 -0.51
N VAL A 50 6.65 -5.27 0.34
CA VAL A 50 6.29 -5.40 1.75
C VAL A 50 4.77 -5.26 1.93
N GLY A 51 4.14 -6.34 2.41
CA GLY A 51 2.68 -6.47 2.41
C GLY A 51 2.17 -6.81 1.01
N CYS A 52 2.80 -7.79 0.35
CA CYS A 52 2.54 -8.13 -1.05
C CYS A 52 1.16 -8.77 -1.29
N GLY A 53 0.46 -9.16 -0.23
CA GLY A 53 -0.81 -9.88 -0.33
C GLY A 53 -0.68 -11.16 -1.15
N GLU A 54 -1.58 -11.35 -2.11
CA GLU A 54 -1.57 -12.49 -3.05
C GLU A 54 -0.56 -12.34 -4.21
N GLY A 55 0.38 -11.39 -4.10
CA GLY A 55 1.51 -11.24 -5.03
C GLY A 55 1.19 -10.54 -6.35
N ARG A 56 0.07 -9.81 -6.49
CA ARG A 56 -0.33 -9.16 -7.75
C ARG A 56 0.75 -8.21 -8.28
N PHE A 57 1.23 -7.30 -7.46
CA PHE A 57 2.23 -6.32 -7.90
C PHE A 57 3.60 -6.98 -8.12
N CYS A 58 3.96 -7.98 -7.32
CA CYS A 58 5.13 -8.82 -7.57
C CYS A 58 5.10 -9.43 -8.98
N ARG A 59 3.96 -10.03 -9.39
CA ARG A 59 3.81 -10.60 -10.73
C ARG A 59 3.92 -9.53 -11.83
N MET A 60 3.40 -8.32 -11.60
CA MET A 60 3.54 -7.21 -12.55
C MET A 60 5.00 -6.81 -12.74
N LEU A 61 5.76 -6.66 -11.66
CA LEU A 61 7.18 -6.32 -11.70
C LEU A 61 8.03 -7.44 -12.33
N ARG A 62 7.74 -8.71 -12.01
CA ARG A 62 8.45 -9.85 -12.59
C ARG A 62 8.25 -9.97 -14.11
N ARG A 63 7.07 -9.63 -14.63
CA ARG A 63 6.82 -9.54 -16.09
C ARG A 63 7.69 -8.47 -16.78
N GLN A 64 8.24 -7.53 -16.01
CA GLN A 64 9.22 -6.54 -16.50
C GLN A 64 10.69 -7.01 -16.36
N GLY A 65 10.90 -8.26 -15.96
CA GLY A 65 12.24 -8.85 -15.83
C GLY A 65 12.96 -8.57 -14.51
N LEU A 66 12.24 -8.09 -13.47
CA LEU A 66 12.82 -7.80 -12.16
C LEU A 66 12.87 -9.06 -11.28
N GLU A 67 13.90 -9.17 -10.44
CA GLU A 67 13.97 -10.15 -9.35
C GLU A 67 13.17 -9.62 -8.16
N VAL A 68 12.00 -10.22 -7.89
CA VAL A 68 11.06 -9.73 -6.89
C VAL A 68 10.87 -10.75 -5.77
N THR A 69 11.02 -10.28 -4.54
CA THR A 69 10.62 -11.00 -3.33
C THR A 69 9.40 -10.30 -2.73
N GLY A 70 8.33 -11.04 -2.47
CA GLY A 70 7.14 -10.56 -1.76
C GLY A 70 7.08 -11.10 -0.34
N ILE A 71 6.73 -10.26 0.61
CA ILE A 71 6.43 -10.69 1.98
C ILE A 71 5.07 -10.20 2.44
N ASP A 72 4.40 -11.04 3.23
CA ASP A 72 3.14 -10.71 3.89
C ASP A 72 3.02 -11.53 5.19
N PRO A 73 2.46 -11.00 6.28
CA PRO A 73 2.28 -11.77 7.51
C PRO A 73 1.17 -12.83 7.42
N THR A 74 0.25 -12.71 6.45
CA THR A 74 -0.98 -13.51 6.31
C THR A 74 -0.71 -14.83 5.58
N PRO A 75 -0.81 -16.00 6.27
CA PRO A 75 -0.54 -17.30 5.65
C PRO A 75 -1.38 -17.57 4.40
N ALA A 76 -2.68 -17.28 4.43
CA ALA A 76 -3.58 -17.52 3.30
C ALA A 76 -3.21 -16.71 2.07
N LEU A 77 -2.81 -15.44 2.23
CA LEU A 77 -2.36 -14.59 1.13
C LEU A 77 -1.04 -15.07 0.51
N ILE A 78 -0.07 -15.49 1.33
CA ILE A 78 1.20 -16.07 0.83
C ILE A 78 0.95 -17.41 0.12
N ALA A 79 0.03 -18.23 0.61
CA ALA A 79 -0.34 -19.47 -0.08
C ALA A 79 -0.95 -19.18 -1.46
N ALA A 80 -1.82 -18.19 -1.56
CA ALA A 80 -2.41 -17.74 -2.82
C ALA A 80 -1.36 -17.15 -3.78
N ALA A 81 -0.41 -16.35 -3.27
CA ALA A 81 0.69 -15.80 -4.05
C ALA A 81 1.54 -16.91 -4.70
N ARG A 82 1.93 -17.92 -3.91
CA ARG A 82 2.69 -19.08 -4.39
C ARG A 82 1.91 -19.94 -5.40
N ALA A 83 0.61 -20.10 -5.18
CA ALA A 83 -0.24 -20.86 -6.11
C ALA A 83 -0.36 -20.18 -7.47
N ARG A 84 -0.44 -18.84 -7.50
CA ARG A 84 -0.59 -18.02 -8.70
C ARG A 84 0.73 -17.78 -9.44
N ASP A 85 1.85 -17.88 -8.74
CA ASP A 85 3.19 -17.61 -9.28
C ASP A 85 4.21 -18.60 -8.68
N LYS A 86 4.25 -19.81 -9.24
CA LYS A 86 5.12 -20.91 -8.75
C LYS A 86 6.61 -20.60 -8.82
N ALA A 87 7.03 -19.69 -9.71
CA ALA A 87 8.41 -19.27 -9.85
C ALA A 87 8.72 -17.99 -9.05
N GLY A 88 7.72 -17.45 -8.32
CA GLY A 88 7.86 -16.27 -7.47
C GLY A 88 8.53 -16.60 -6.15
N ASN A 89 9.20 -15.61 -5.58
CA ASN A 89 9.78 -15.69 -4.26
C ASN A 89 8.86 -15.00 -3.25
N TYR A 90 8.18 -15.80 -2.41
CA TYR A 90 7.22 -15.32 -1.41
C TYR A 90 7.53 -15.90 -0.04
N ALA A 91 7.57 -15.05 0.98
CA ALA A 91 7.84 -15.46 2.36
C ALA A 91 6.82 -14.84 3.33
N ARG A 92 6.53 -15.57 4.42
CA ARG A 92 5.76 -15.02 5.53
C ARG A 92 6.69 -14.23 6.43
N ALA A 93 6.46 -12.92 6.51
CA ALA A 93 7.19 -12.02 7.40
C ALA A 93 6.37 -10.76 7.69
N THR A 94 6.67 -10.06 8.78
CA THR A 94 6.11 -8.75 9.11
C THR A 94 7.06 -7.65 8.67
N ALA A 95 6.54 -6.45 8.46
CA ALA A 95 7.33 -5.29 8.04
C ALA A 95 8.24 -4.77 9.16
N GLU A 96 7.86 -5.01 10.41
CA GLU A 96 8.57 -4.56 11.62
C GLU A 96 9.85 -5.35 11.89
N LEU A 97 10.01 -6.52 11.24
CA LEU A 97 11.22 -7.36 11.36
C LEU A 97 11.46 -8.09 10.04
N LEU A 98 12.21 -7.45 9.14
CA LEU A 98 12.50 -7.99 7.82
C LEU A 98 13.63 -9.03 7.87
N PRO A 99 13.41 -10.28 7.41
CA PRO A 99 14.40 -11.35 7.48
C PRO A 99 15.46 -11.24 6.38
N PHE A 100 15.95 -10.03 6.11
CA PHE A 100 16.92 -9.76 5.06
C PHE A 100 18.13 -8.99 5.62
N ALA A 101 19.27 -9.18 4.99
CA ALA A 101 20.48 -8.42 5.29
C ALA A 101 20.28 -6.92 4.99
N ASN A 102 21.11 -6.08 5.60
CA ASN A 102 21.20 -4.67 5.24
C ASN A 102 21.53 -4.54 3.75
N GLU A 103 20.97 -3.53 3.10
CA GLU A 103 21.34 -3.12 1.74
C GLU A 103 21.13 -4.20 0.66
N ALA A 104 20.15 -5.09 0.89
CA ALA A 104 19.90 -6.24 0.01
C ALA A 104 19.10 -5.90 -1.25
N PHE A 105 18.39 -4.74 -1.29
CA PHE A 105 17.45 -4.39 -2.35
C PHE A 105 17.72 -3.02 -2.97
N ASP A 106 17.45 -2.93 -4.27
CA ASP A 106 17.50 -1.68 -5.04
C ASP A 106 16.24 -0.84 -4.84
N LEU A 107 15.10 -1.53 -4.69
CA LEU A 107 13.78 -0.95 -4.52
C LEU A 107 13.02 -1.74 -3.44
N VAL A 108 12.43 -1.01 -2.51
CA VAL A 108 11.39 -1.53 -1.59
C VAL A 108 10.06 -0.90 -1.99
N VAL A 109 9.02 -1.70 -2.05
CA VAL A 109 7.66 -1.27 -2.35
C VAL A 109 6.78 -1.51 -1.14
N SER A 110 5.92 -0.55 -0.81
CA SER A 110 4.78 -0.70 0.09
C SER A 110 3.53 -0.24 -0.66
N TYR A 111 2.73 -1.19 -1.14
CA TYR A 111 1.59 -0.90 -1.98
C TYR A 111 0.27 -1.12 -1.24
N LEU A 112 -0.24 -0.08 -0.63
CA LEU A 112 -1.42 -0.08 0.25
C LEU A 112 -1.26 -1.03 1.44
N SER A 113 -0.05 -1.11 2.00
CA SER A 113 0.25 -1.93 3.17
C SER A 113 0.53 -1.12 4.44
N LEU A 114 1.07 0.11 4.34
CA LEU A 114 1.32 0.95 5.53
C LEU A 114 0.06 1.24 6.35
N ILE A 115 -1.11 1.25 5.71
CA ILE A 115 -2.41 1.42 6.37
C ILE A 115 -2.76 0.27 7.33
N ASP A 116 -2.21 -0.92 7.08
CA ASP A 116 -2.48 -2.14 7.82
C ASP A 116 -1.38 -2.48 8.84
N ILE A 117 -0.19 -1.87 8.70
CA ILE A 117 0.95 -2.11 9.58
C ILE A 117 0.73 -1.38 10.91
N PRO A 118 0.68 -2.12 12.06
CA PRO A 118 0.40 -1.51 13.35
C PRO A 118 1.53 -0.62 13.85
N ASP A 119 2.79 -0.99 13.65
CA ASP A 119 3.97 -0.24 14.11
C ASP A 119 4.82 0.23 12.93
N ILE A 120 4.46 1.39 12.36
CA ILE A 120 5.25 2.01 11.29
C ILE A 120 6.57 2.58 11.78
N GLN A 121 6.72 2.84 13.08
CA GLN A 121 7.97 3.32 13.67
C GLN A 121 9.04 2.23 13.68
N ALA A 122 8.64 0.96 13.75
CA ALA A 122 9.54 -0.18 13.55
C ALA A 122 9.68 -0.54 12.06
N ALA A 123 8.58 -0.52 11.29
CA ALA A 123 8.56 -0.99 9.91
C ALA A 123 9.35 -0.09 8.94
N ILE A 124 9.22 1.23 9.05
CA ILE A 124 9.88 2.17 8.13
C ILE A 124 11.42 2.11 8.26
N PRO A 125 12.03 2.10 9.45
CA PRO A 125 13.47 1.87 9.60
C PRO A 125 13.94 0.53 9.02
N GLU A 126 13.17 -0.54 9.15
CA GLU A 126 13.50 -1.84 8.54
C GLU A 126 13.48 -1.78 7.01
N MET A 127 12.46 -1.12 6.42
CA MET A 127 12.43 -0.88 4.97
C MET A 127 13.65 -0.05 4.51
N ALA A 128 14.05 0.97 5.27
CA ALA A 128 15.24 1.78 4.97
C ALA A 128 16.54 0.98 5.17
N ARG A 129 16.61 0.10 6.18
CA ARG A 129 17.77 -0.74 6.46
C ARG A 129 18.09 -1.68 5.31
N VAL A 130 17.08 -2.33 4.75
CA VAL A 130 17.26 -3.30 3.67
C VAL A 130 17.50 -2.68 2.30
N LEU A 131 17.24 -1.36 2.13
CA LEU A 131 17.61 -0.61 0.95
C LEU A 131 19.12 -0.36 0.90
N ARG A 132 19.74 -0.56 -0.26
CA ARG A 132 21.11 -0.11 -0.51
C ARG A 132 21.19 1.43 -0.57
N PRO A 133 22.36 2.02 -0.35
CA PRO A 133 22.60 3.44 -0.68
C PRO A 133 22.20 3.75 -2.13
N GLY A 134 21.49 4.84 -2.36
CA GLY A 134 20.89 5.19 -3.65
C GLY A 134 19.65 4.39 -4.04
N GLY A 135 19.22 3.41 -3.23
CA GLY A 135 17.98 2.67 -3.44
C GLY A 135 16.74 3.47 -3.07
N SER A 136 15.58 3.06 -3.58
CA SER A 136 14.31 3.78 -3.39
C SER A 136 13.29 2.98 -2.59
N LEU A 137 12.53 3.68 -1.74
CA LEU A 137 11.29 3.20 -1.14
C LEU A 137 10.10 3.85 -1.88
N LEU A 138 9.31 3.03 -2.58
CA LEU A 138 8.13 3.46 -3.31
C LEU A 138 6.87 3.06 -2.54
N ILE A 139 6.08 4.05 -2.15
CA ILE A 139 4.90 3.88 -1.31
C ILE A 139 3.66 4.34 -2.09
N ALA A 140 2.62 3.49 -2.13
CA ALA A 140 1.25 3.92 -2.34
C ALA A 140 0.47 3.67 -1.05
N ASN A 141 -0.27 4.65 -0.57
CA ASN A 141 -1.09 4.50 0.63
C ASN A 141 -2.45 5.17 0.48
N LEU A 142 -3.41 4.83 1.34
CA LEU A 142 -4.60 5.65 1.49
C LEU A 142 -4.20 7.04 1.99
N ASN A 143 -4.80 8.07 1.41
CA ASN A 143 -4.56 9.43 1.86
C ASN A 143 -5.12 9.64 3.28
N SER A 144 -4.38 10.35 4.12
CA SER A 144 -4.80 10.61 5.51
C SER A 144 -6.14 11.35 5.61
N PHE A 145 -6.49 12.17 4.62
CA PHE A 145 -7.82 12.78 4.53
C PHE A 145 -8.93 11.74 4.37
N ASN A 146 -8.68 10.71 3.58
CA ASN A 146 -9.63 9.62 3.40
C ASN A 146 -9.80 8.80 4.67
N THR A 147 -8.72 8.45 5.36
CA THR A 147 -8.77 7.62 6.57
C THR A 147 -9.36 8.35 7.77
N ALA A 148 -9.29 9.69 7.84
CA ALA A 148 -9.93 10.49 8.86
C ALA A 148 -11.47 10.51 8.76
N CYS A 149 -12.03 9.98 7.65
CA CYS A 149 -13.48 10.00 7.38
C CYS A 149 -14.08 8.59 7.26
N VAL A 150 -13.39 7.58 7.75
CA VAL A 150 -13.65 6.17 7.45
C VAL A 150 -15.08 5.70 7.71
N ASN A 151 -15.74 6.18 8.73
CA ASN A 151 -17.10 5.76 9.12
C ASN A 151 -18.21 6.64 8.57
N THR A 152 -17.89 7.79 8.00
CA THR A 152 -18.89 8.76 7.54
C THR A 152 -19.09 8.72 6.03
N GLY A 153 -18.01 8.59 5.28
CA GLY A 153 -18.03 8.62 3.82
C GLY A 153 -18.59 9.96 3.29
N TRP A 154 -19.16 9.92 2.09
CA TRP A 154 -19.78 11.10 1.47
C TRP A 154 -21.04 11.52 2.20
N ILE A 155 -21.12 12.79 2.62
CA ILE A 155 -22.39 13.41 2.98
C ILE A 155 -23.19 13.65 1.71
N LYS A 156 -24.48 13.24 1.75
CA LYS A 156 -25.39 13.35 0.61
C LYS A 156 -26.52 14.29 0.90
N GLY A 157 -26.99 14.99 -0.13
CA GLY A 157 -28.23 15.77 -0.08
C GLY A 157 -29.46 14.88 -0.10
N SER A 158 -30.64 15.49 0.03
CA SER A 158 -31.94 14.81 -0.01
C SER A 158 -32.23 14.14 -1.37
N ASP A 159 -31.56 14.60 -2.43
CA ASP A 159 -31.60 14.05 -3.79
C ASP A 159 -30.60 12.92 -4.03
N GLY A 160 -29.83 12.51 -2.99
CA GLY A 160 -28.79 11.50 -3.06
C GLY A 160 -27.47 11.97 -3.67
N GLN A 161 -27.35 13.24 -4.09
CA GLN A 161 -26.10 13.78 -4.60
C GLN A 161 -25.03 13.88 -3.50
N ARG A 162 -23.79 13.59 -3.84
CA ARG A 162 -22.62 13.73 -2.96
C ARG A 162 -22.29 15.21 -2.79
N LEU A 163 -22.46 15.75 -1.59
CA LEU A 163 -22.22 17.15 -1.27
C LEU A 163 -20.74 17.38 -0.96
N TYR A 164 -20.23 16.78 0.10
CA TYR A 164 -18.85 16.91 0.56
C TYR A 164 -18.38 15.66 1.30
N TYR A 165 -17.08 15.58 1.50
CA TYR A 165 -16.40 14.51 2.24
C TYR A 165 -15.92 15.12 3.55
N PRO A 166 -16.49 14.76 4.73
CA PRO A 166 -16.15 15.37 5.99
C PRO A 166 -14.79 14.89 6.48
N ILE A 167 -14.07 15.76 7.17
CA ILE A 167 -12.84 15.42 7.88
C ILE A 167 -13.05 15.82 9.34
N ASP A 168 -12.79 14.87 10.23
CA ASP A 168 -12.82 15.09 11.67
C ASP A 168 -11.72 14.27 12.35
N ASN A 169 -11.27 14.75 13.51
CA ASN A 169 -10.24 14.09 14.32
C ASN A 169 -8.95 13.72 13.54
N TYR A 170 -8.62 14.46 12.48
CA TYR A 170 -7.50 14.19 11.58
C TYR A 170 -6.15 14.07 12.29
N LEU A 171 -5.92 14.81 13.38
CA LEU A 171 -4.65 14.77 14.12
C LEU A 171 -4.58 13.64 15.14
N GLN A 172 -5.68 12.92 15.36
CA GLN A 172 -5.75 11.82 16.31
C GLN A 172 -5.56 10.47 15.61
N GLU A 173 -4.46 9.79 15.91
CA GLU A 173 -4.24 8.44 15.40
C GLU A 173 -5.25 7.45 15.97
N SER A 174 -5.72 6.55 15.12
CA SER A 174 -6.70 5.53 15.51
C SER A 174 -6.56 4.25 14.70
N ALA A 175 -7.03 3.14 15.26
CA ALA A 175 -7.17 1.87 14.58
C ALA A 175 -8.66 1.51 14.52
N THR A 176 -9.20 1.28 13.31
CA THR A 176 -10.63 1.07 13.12
C THR A 176 -10.89 -0.16 12.24
N TRP A 177 -11.86 -0.98 12.66
CA TRP A 177 -12.36 -2.06 11.83
C TRP A 177 -13.11 -1.50 10.63
N ILE A 178 -12.65 -1.88 9.43
CA ILE A 178 -13.29 -1.57 8.15
C ILE A 178 -13.95 -2.82 7.62
N GLU A 179 -15.19 -2.67 7.17
CA GLU A 179 -15.96 -3.78 6.63
C GLU A 179 -16.55 -3.41 5.26
N TYR A 180 -16.24 -4.21 4.25
CA TYR A 180 -16.79 -4.06 2.90
C TYR A 180 -16.64 -5.36 2.11
N ARG A 181 -17.65 -5.75 1.34
CA ARG A 181 -17.63 -6.88 0.41
C ARG A 181 -17.15 -8.21 1.02
N GLY A 182 -17.47 -8.46 2.28
CA GLY A 182 -17.01 -9.64 3.02
C GLY A 182 -15.59 -9.57 3.56
N ILE A 183 -14.92 -8.43 3.38
CA ILE A 183 -13.60 -8.14 3.95
C ILE A 183 -13.81 -7.35 5.23
N ARG A 184 -13.19 -7.80 6.34
CA ARG A 184 -13.21 -7.12 7.64
C ARG A 184 -11.80 -7.09 8.21
N VAL A 185 -11.18 -5.90 8.19
CA VAL A 185 -9.77 -5.68 8.57
C VAL A 185 -9.61 -4.42 9.39
N ILE A 186 -8.49 -4.32 10.12
CA ILE A 186 -8.13 -3.09 10.83
C ILE A 186 -7.34 -2.19 9.90
N ASN A 187 -7.81 -0.94 9.73
CA ASN A 187 -7.01 0.13 9.13
C ASN A 187 -6.56 1.13 10.20
N HIS A 188 -5.35 1.62 10.04
CA HIS A 188 -4.78 2.63 10.93
C HIS A 188 -4.89 4.01 10.29
N HIS A 189 -5.68 4.91 10.90
CA HIS A 189 -5.61 6.32 10.58
C HIS A 189 -4.39 6.94 11.25
N ARG A 190 -3.58 7.64 10.43
CA ARG A 190 -2.45 8.45 10.89
C ARG A 190 -2.42 9.75 10.08
N PRO A 191 -2.17 10.90 10.74
CA PRO A 191 -1.91 12.14 10.01
C PRO A 191 -0.78 11.98 9.00
N MET A 192 -0.81 12.73 7.92
CA MET A 192 0.29 12.76 6.93
C MET A 192 1.64 13.04 7.59
N SER A 193 1.65 13.93 8.58
CA SER A 193 2.87 14.28 9.32
C SER A 193 3.50 13.10 10.05
N THR A 194 2.72 12.11 10.51
CA THR A 194 3.26 10.90 11.15
C THR A 194 4.05 10.07 10.16
N TYR A 195 3.52 9.82 8.96
CA TYR A 195 4.24 9.10 7.91
C TYR A 195 5.50 9.85 7.47
N LEU A 196 5.37 11.15 7.15
CA LEU A 196 6.50 11.95 6.67
C LEU A 196 7.62 12.01 7.70
N ARG A 197 7.29 12.21 9.00
CA ARG A 197 8.28 12.25 10.07
C ARG A 197 9.01 10.91 10.21
N ALA A 198 8.30 9.79 10.25
CA ALA A 198 8.92 8.46 10.34
C ALA A 198 9.88 8.17 9.18
N LEU A 199 9.55 8.62 7.96
CA LEU A 199 10.40 8.46 6.77
C LEU A 199 11.63 9.39 6.81
N LEU A 200 11.47 10.63 7.27
CA LEU A 200 12.58 11.58 7.47
C LEU A 200 13.53 11.11 8.59
N ASP A 201 12.97 10.64 9.72
CA ASP A 201 13.75 10.14 10.86
C ASP A 201 14.53 8.85 10.49
N ALA A 202 14.04 8.08 9.52
CA ALA A 202 14.76 6.93 8.94
C ALA A 202 15.89 7.36 7.97
N GLY A 203 16.15 8.67 7.80
CA GLY A 203 17.21 9.20 6.95
C GLY A 203 16.89 9.17 5.45
N LEU A 204 15.64 8.99 5.07
CA LEU A 204 15.22 8.96 3.67
C LEU A 204 14.95 10.38 3.14
N HIS A 205 15.18 10.60 1.85
CA HIS A 205 14.91 11.86 1.17
C HIS A 205 13.73 11.72 0.20
N LEU A 206 12.72 12.55 0.35
CA LEU A 206 11.56 12.59 -0.54
C LEU A 206 11.97 13.11 -1.93
N THR A 207 11.72 12.30 -2.97
CA THR A 207 12.04 12.66 -4.36
C THR A 207 10.82 12.76 -5.27
N PHE A 208 9.68 12.23 -4.82
CA PHE A 208 8.41 12.33 -5.51
C PHE A 208 7.24 12.23 -4.54
N PHE A 209 6.23 13.07 -4.76
CA PHE A 209 4.93 13.02 -4.08
C PHE A 209 3.84 13.31 -5.11
N ASP A 210 2.76 12.54 -5.06
CA ASP A 210 1.59 12.72 -5.92
C ASP A 210 0.32 12.27 -5.19
N GLU A 211 -0.80 12.88 -5.54
CA GLU A 211 -2.16 12.46 -5.18
C GLU A 211 -2.89 12.09 -6.49
N PRO A 212 -2.67 10.86 -6.98
CA PRO A 212 -3.05 10.50 -8.33
C PRO A 212 -4.55 10.48 -8.56
N VAL A 213 -4.95 10.96 -9.72
CA VAL A 213 -6.33 10.90 -10.20
C VAL A 213 -6.53 9.70 -11.13
N PRO A 214 -7.77 9.24 -11.36
CA PRO A 214 -8.03 8.16 -12.31
C PRO A 214 -7.51 8.46 -13.71
N SER A 215 -6.92 7.45 -14.33
CA SER A 215 -6.47 7.52 -15.73
C SER A 215 -7.64 7.77 -16.69
N THR A 216 -7.34 8.32 -17.88
CA THR A 216 -8.34 8.73 -18.87
C THR A 216 -9.24 7.61 -19.39
N ASN A 217 -8.79 6.36 -19.30
CA ASN A 217 -9.56 5.16 -19.67
C ASN A 217 -10.39 4.58 -18.52
N ALA A 218 -10.42 5.25 -17.36
CA ALA A 218 -11.23 4.80 -16.23
C ALA A 218 -12.74 4.98 -16.48
N PRO A 219 -13.60 4.07 -16.00
CA PRO A 219 -15.05 4.23 -16.09
C PRO A 219 -15.52 5.54 -15.43
N ALA A 220 -16.10 6.44 -16.25
CA ALA A 220 -16.42 7.82 -15.88
C ALA A 220 -17.29 7.97 -14.62
N ALA A 221 -18.24 7.04 -14.41
CA ALA A 221 -19.13 7.07 -13.24
C ALA A 221 -18.36 6.94 -11.92
N LYS A 222 -17.33 6.07 -11.86
CA LYS A 222 -16.46 5.92 -10.69
C LYS A 222 -15.40 7.03 -10.63
N ALA A 223 -14.81 7.39 -11.76
CA ALA A 223 -13.74 8.39 -11.86
C ALA A 223 -14.15 9.74 -11.24
N ARG A 224 -15.41 10.20 -11.47
CA ARG A 224 -15.92 11.45 -10.89
C ARG A 224 -15.80 11.52 -9.35
N GLY A 225 -15.99 10.41 -8.65
CA GLY A 225 -15.85 10.38 -7.19
C GLY A 225 -14.40 10.49 -6.74
N TYR A 226 -13.49 9.84 -7.46
CA TYR A 226 -12.06 9.84 -7.16
C TYR A 226 -11.36 11.16 -7.51
N GLY A 227 -11.90 11.94 -8.44
CA GLY A 227 -11.35 13.26 -8.80
C GLY A 227 -11.77 14.41 -7.88
N ARG A 228 -12.61 14.17 -6.86
CA ARG A 228 -13.13 15.23 -5.96
C ARG A 228 -12.40 15.32 -4.62
N VAL A 229 -11.77 14.24 -4.21
CA VAL A 229 -11.00 14.15 -2.94
C VAL A 229 -9.78 13.27 -3.16
N PRO A 230 -8.67 13.50 -2.45
CA PRO A 230 -7.48 12.67 -2.58
C PRO A 230 -7.71 11.32 -1.89
N TRP A 231 -7.95 10.28 -2.67
CA TRP A 231 -8.14 8.91 -2.16
C TRP A 231 -6.83 8.25 -1.76
N PHE A 232 -5.80 8.50 -2.55
CA PHE A 232 -4.50 7.89 -2.41
C PHE A 232 -3.41 8.95 -2.42
N LEU A 233 -2.26 8.54 -1.94
CA LEU A 233 -0.99 9.23 -2.14
C LEU A 233 0.04 8.25 -2.68
N VAL A 234 0.99 8.76 -3.45
CA VAL A 234 2.18 8.02 -3.90
C VAL A 234 3.41 8.84 -3.54
N MET A 235 4.37 8.19 -2.90
CA MET A 235 5.64 8.80 -2.50
C MET A 235 6.80 7.94 -2.98
N GLU A 236 7.88 8.57 -3.42
CA GLU A 236 9.16 7.91 -3.63
C GLU A 236 10.23 8.58 -2.75
N TRP A 237 10.89 7.77 -1.96
CA TRP A 237 11.93 8.18 -1.04
C TRP A 237 13.24 7.49 -1.41
N VAL A 238 14.36 8.18 -1.32
CA VAL A 238 15.69 7.64 -1.65
C VAL A 238 16.53 7.57 -0.40
N LYS A 239 17.20 6.44 -0.19
CA LYS A 239 18.26 6.33 0.80
C LYS A 239 19.51 7.04 0.26
N PRO A 240 20.06 8.04 0.95
CA PRO A 240 21.31 8.70 0.55
C PRO A 240 22.43 7.70 0.31
N ALA A 241 23.39 8.10 -0.58
CA ALA A 241 24.60 7.33 -0.87
C ALA A 241 25.62 7.41 0.26
#